data_ce497493d68b292db83d7d93bc51b1d3
#
_entry.id   ce497493d68b292db83d7d93bc51b1d3
#
_cell.length_a   1.000
_cell.length_b   1.000
_cell.length_c   1.000
_cell.angle_alpha   90.00
_cell.angle_beta   90.00
_cell.angle_gamma   90.00
#
_symmetry.space_group_name_H-M   'P 1'
#
loop_
_entity.id
_entity.type
_entity.pdbx_description
1 polymer ?
#
loop_
_entity_poly.entity_id
_entity_poly.type
_entity_poly.pdbx_seq_one_letter_code
_entity_poly.pdbx_strand_id
1 'polypeptide(L)'
;MLFRSIRTGGHRIGALGNFFEPTVITELDRSARTMNEEPFGPLAVINPFASFEDAIAEANRLPYGLASYVFTRSAKTAQAVAAEIEAGMVTINHLGLALPEVPFGGIKDSGYGSEGGSEAIEPYLNVKFVSQAGL
;
A
#
# COMPACT_ATOMS: atom_id res chain seq x y z
N MET A 1 -19.23 -18.47 11.23
CA MET A 1 -18.55 -19.52 10.43
C MET A 1 -17.55 -18.80 9.55
N LEU A 2 -16.26 -18.91 9.85
CA LEU A 2 -15.21 -18.21 9.09
C LEU A 2 -14.97 -19.01 7.80
N PHE A 3 -15.48 -18.55 6.68
CA PHE A 3 -15.15 -19.13 5.39
C PHE A 3 -13.75 -18.65 5.01
N ARG A 4 -12.78 -19.54 5.05
CA ARG A 4 -11.46 -19.36 4.49
C ARG A 4 -11.31 -20.37 3.37
N SER A 5 -10.99 -19.91 2.19
CA SER A 5 -10.62 -20.83 1.12
C SER A 5 -9.15 -20.62 0.78
N ILE A 6 -8.28 -21.51 1.24
CA ILE A 6 -6.92 -21.62 0.74
C ILE A 6 -7.03 -22.22 -0.66
N ARG A 7 -6.64 -21.46 -1.67
CA ARG A 7 -6.72 -21.89 -3.07
C ARG A 7 -5.47 -22.64 -3.52
N THR A 8 -4.32 -22.29 -2.92
CA THR A 8 -3.04 -22.96 -3.15
C THR A 8 -2.10 -22.68 -1.98
N GLY A 9 -1.13 -23.55 -1.77
CA GLY A 9 -0.13 -23.40 -0.71
C GLY A 9 -0.68 -23.63 0.68
N GLY A 10 -0.14 -22.90 1.65
CA GLY A 10 -0.56 -22.95 3.04
C GLY A 10 0.29 -23.84 3.92
N HIS A 11 1.39 -24.39 3.41
CA HIS A 11 2.24 -25.32 4.13
C HIS A 11 3.71 -24.84 4.21
N ARG A 12 4.35 -25.23 5.27
CA ARG A 12 5.80 -25.08 5.42
C ARG A 12 6.51 -26.09 4.51
N ILE A 13 7.57 -25.67 3.84
CA ILE A 13 8.41 -26.52 3.01
C ILE A 13 9.57 -27.04 3.84
N GLY A 14 9.58 -28.34 4.09
CA GLY A 14 10.65 -29.01 4.81
C GLY A 14 10.72 -28.68 6.31
N ALA A 15 11.69 -29.27 6.99
CA ALA A 15 11.90 -29.13 8.42
C ALA A 15 12.92 -28.06 8.83
N LEU A 16 13.74 -27.60 7.88
CA LEU A 16 14.82 -26.63 8.11
C LEU A 16 14.54 -25.33 7.34
N GLY A 17 15.02 -24.21 7.91
CA GLY A 17 14.86 -22.88 7.31
C GLY A 17 13.46 -22.30 7.46
N ASN A 18 13.18 -21.18 6.79
CA ASN A 18 11.91 -20.44 6.84
C ASN A 18 11.17 -20.48 5.50
N PHE A 19 11.19 -21.64 4.84
CA PHE A 19 10.52 -21.82 3.57
C PHE A 19 9.03 -22.11 3.76
N PHE A 20 8.20 -21.36 3.05
CA PHE A 20 6.75 -21.49 3.05
C PHE A 20 6.23 -21.45 1.61
N GLU A 21 5.21 -22.21 1.31
CA GLU A 21 4.62 -22.24 -0.02
C GLU A 21 3.99 -20.89 -0.39
N PRO A 22 4.13 -20.41 -1.64
CA PRO A 22 3.31 -19.32 -2.15
C PRO A 22 1.83 -19.65 -1.96
N THR A 23 1.13 -18.79 -1.21
CA THR A 23 -0.21 -19.07 -0.70
C THR A 23 -1.21 -18.06 -1.18
N VAL A 24 -2.34 -18.51 -1.71
CA VAL A 24 -3.48 -17.66 -2.07
C VAL A 24 -4.68 -18.02 -1.22
N ILE A 25 -5.24 -17.01 -0.57
CA ILE A 25 -6.45 -17.12 0.27
C ILE A 25 -7.54 -16.24 -0.32
N THR A 26 -8.77 -16.74 -0.38
CA THR A 26 -9.95 -15.97 -0.78
C THR A 26 -10.98 -15.94 0.33
N GLU A 27 -11.90 -14.97 0.26
CA GLU A 27 -13.04 -14.86 1.19
C GLU A 27 -12.61 -14.80 2.66
N LEU A 28 -11.51 -14.09 2.93
CA LEU A 28 -11.00 -13.94 4.27
C LEU A 28 -11.81 -12.89 5.02
N ASP A 29 -12.24 -13.24 6.23
CA ASP A 29 -12.96 -12.33 7.11
C ASP A 29 -12.08 -11.12 7.49
N ARG A 30 -12.69 -9.92 7.58
CA ARG A 30 -12.01 -8.68 7.95
C ARG A 30 -11.36 -8.72 9.34
N SER A 31 -11.82 -9.56 10.24
CA SER A 31 -11.23 -9.76 11.57
C SER A 31 -9.97 -10.62 11.57
N ALA A 32 -9.64 -11.25 10.44
CA ALA A 32 -8.45 -12.08 10.35
C ALA A 32 -7.18 -11.23 10.49
N ARG A 33 -6.17 -11.78 11.15
CA ARG A 33 -4.91 -11.09 11.42
C ARG A 33 -4.25 -10.55 10.14
N THR A 34 -4.21 -11.33 9.08
CA THR A 34 -3.65 -10.95 7.77
C THR A 34 -4.42 -9.85 7.03
N MET A 35 -5.64 -9.51 7.50
CA MET A 35 -6.42 -8.37 7.01
C MET A 35 -6.13 -7.08 7.80
N ASN A 36 -5.40 -7.17 8.89
CA ASN A 36 -5.15 -6.05 9.81
C ASN A 36 -3.65 -5.84 10.11
N GLU A 37 -2.81 -6.81 9.78
CA GLU A 37 -1.36 -6.75 9.91
C GLU A 37 -0.73 -7.13 8.56
N GLU A 38 0.31 -6.42 8.16
CA GLU A 38 1.03 -6.74 6.92
C GLU A 38 1.74 -8.10 7.04
N PRO A 39 1.42 -9.08 6.18
CA PRO A 39 2.08 -10.38 6.19
C PRO A 39 3.43 -10.29 5.44
N PHE A 40 4.54 -10.33 6.15
CA PHE A 40 5.87 -10.47 5.54
C PHE A 40 6.11 -11.93 5.14
N GLY A 41 5.59 -12.31 3.97
CA GLY A 41 5.69 -13.69 3.47
C GLY A 41 4.99 -13.86 2.12
N PRO A 42 5.09 -15.05 1.53
CA PRO A 42 4.52 -15.33 0.20
C PRO A 42 3.01 -15.59 0.29
N LEU A 43 2.26 -14.59 0.73
CA LEU A 43 0.83 -14.68 0.96
C LEU A 43 0.08 -13.62 0.15
N ALA A 44 -0.92 -14.03 -0.62
CA ALA A 44 -1.86 -13.16 -1.30
C ALA A 44 -3.28 -13.41 -0.80
N VAL A 45 -3.94 -12.34 -0.35
CA VAL A 45 -5.37 -12.36 0.01
C VAL A 45 -6.16 -11.71 -1.10
N ILE A 46 -7.21 -12.38 -1.58
CA ILE A 46 -8.08 -11.89 -2.66
C ILE A 46 -9.51 -11.91 -2.15
N ASN A 47 -10.07 -10.74 -1.92
CA ASN A 47 -11.46 -10.57 -1.53
C ASN A 47 -12.23 -9.80 -2.60
N PRO A 48 -13.46 -10.19 -2.93
CA PRO A 48 -14.33 -9.42 -3.81
C PRO A 48 -14.86 -8.19 -3.09
N PHE A 49 -15.26 -7.20 -3.87
CA PHE A 49 -16.03 -6.03 -3.41
C PHE A 49 -17.29 -5.89 -4.26
N ALA A 50 -18.33 -5.27 -3.71
CA ALA A 50 -19.62 -5.13 -4.38
C ALA A 50 -19.73 -3.81 -5.15
N SER A 51 -19.12 -2.73 -4.67
CA SER A 51 -19.14 -1.41 -5.27
C SER A 51 -17.74 -0.76 -5.26
N PHE A 52 -17.60 0.32 -6.03
CA PHE A 52 -16.39 1.13 -6.01
C PHE A 52 -16.14 1.71 -4.61
N GLU A 53 -17.18 2.21 -3.98
CA GLU A 53 -17.15 2.79 -2.64
C GLU A 53 -16.70 1.79 -1.58
N ASP A 54 -17.16 0.54 -1.68
CA ASP A 54 -16.71 -0.55 -0.80
C ASP A 54 -15.20 -0.84 -0.98
N ALA A 55 -14.71 -0.80 -2.22
CA ALA A 55 -13.30 -1.03 -2.50
C ALA A 55 -12.43 0.08 -1.92
N ILE A 56 -12.83 1.35 -2.08
CA ILE A 56 -12.12 2.52 -1.52
C ILE A 56 -12.15 2.47 0.02
N ALA A 57 -13.30 2.20 0.61
CA ALA A 57 -13.44 2.11 2.06
C ALA A 57 -12.54 1.00 2.66
N GLU A 58 -12.45 -0.15 2.00
CA GLU A 58 -11.56 -1.23 2.45
C GLU A 58 -10.09 -0.90 2.24
N ALA A 59 -9.73 -0.27 1.13
CA ALA A 59 -8.36 0.15 0.85
C ALA A 59 -7.84 1.18 1.87
N ASN A 60 -8.72 2.09 2.32
CA ASN A 60 -8.38 3.15 3.26
C ASN A 60 -8.58 2.77 4.74
N ARG A 61 -9.07 1.56 5.03
CA ARG A 61 -9.52 1.15 6.37
C ARG A 61 -8.44 1.15 7.43
N LEU A 62 -7.23 0.77 7.06
CA LEU A 62 -6.12 0.67 8.00
C LEU A 62 -5.35 1.99 8.15
N PRO A 63 -4.62 2.16 9.26
CA PRO A 63 -3.77 3.34 9.46
C PRO A 63 -2.48 3.30 8.65
N TYR A 64 -2.46 2.58 7.53
CA TYR A 64 -1.34 2.46 6.63
C TYR A 64 -1.68 2.99 5.24
N GLY A 65 -0.68 3.54 4.55
CA GLY A 65 -0.86 4.06 3.19
C GLY A 65 0.48 4.23 2.47
N LEU A 66 1.15 3.14 2.11
CA LEU A 66 2.40 3.20 1.35
C LEU A 66 2.13 3.18 -0.15
N ALA A 67 1.61 2.07 -0.66
CA ALA A 67 1.46 1.85 -2.09
C ALA A 67 0.11 1.21 -2.44
N SER A 68 -0.45 1.65 -3.55
CA SER A 68 -1.66 1.06 -4.14
C SER A 68 -1.49 0.85 -5.64
N TYR A 69 -2.03 -0.26 -6.13
CA TYR A 69 -1.99 -0.64 -7.54
C TYR A 69 -3.41 -0.86 -8.03
N VAL A 70 -3.80 -0.14 -9.07
CA VAL A 70 -5.16 -0.19 -9.61
C VAL A 70 -5.15 -0.54 -11.08
N PHE A 71 -6.03 -1.43 -11.47
CA PHE A 71 -6.20 -1.83 -12.87
C PHE A 71 -7.63 -1.53 -13.31
N THR A 72 -7.79 -0.64 -14.28
CA THR A 72 -9.10 -0.24 -14.81
C THR A 72 -8.99 0.20 -16.27
N ARG A 73 -10.07 0.05 -17.03
CA ARG A 73 -10.22 0.59 -18.39
C ARG A 73 -11.01 1.91 -18.40
N SER A 74 -11.54 2.32 -17.25
CA SER A 74 -12.35 3.54 -17.12
C SER A 74 -11.48 4.71 -16.67
N ALA A 75 -11.37 5.75 -17.48
CA ALA A 75 -10.68 6.98 -17.10
C ALA A 75 -11.34 7.66 -15.89
N LYS A 76 -12.69 7.61 -15.80
CA LYS A 76 -13.43 8.12 -14.64
C LYS A 76 -13.01 7.39 -13.35
N THR A 77 -12.95 6.05 -13.38
CA THR A 77 -12.52 5.25 -12.23
C THR A 77 -11.06 5.54 -11.89
N ALA A 78 -10.19 5.68 -12.88
CA ALA A 78 -8.78 6.00 -12.65
C ALA A 78 -8.60 7.34 -11.91
N GLN A 79 -9.35 8.38 -12.32
CA GLN A 79 -9.34 9.69 -11.65
C GLN A 79 -9.90 9.63 -10.22
N ALA A 80 -11.02 8.92 -10.03
CA ALA A 80 -11.62 8.77 -8.71
C ALA A 80 -10.68 8.04 -7.75
N VAL A 81 -10.06 6.94 -8.17
CA VAL A 81 -9.06 6.22 -7.37
C VAL A 81 -7.89 7.11 -7.00
N ALA A 82 -7.34 7.86 -7.97
CA ALA A 82 -6.20 8.75 -7.70
C ALA A 82 -6.53 9.84 -6.67
N ALA A 83 -7.80 10.24 -6.58
CA ALA A 83 -8.26 11.24 -5.61
C ALA A 83 -8.63 10.66 -4.25
N GLU A 84 -9.12 9.43 -4.19
CA GLU A 84 -9.77 8.88 -3.00
C GLU A 84 -8.92 7.84 -2.25
N ILE A 85 -7.93 7.19 -2.89
CA ILE A 85 -7.04 6.25 -2.21
C ILE A 85 -6.05 7.00 -1.31
N GLU A 86 -6.04 6.65 -0.05
CA GLU A 86 -5.14 7.20 0.96
C GLU A 86 -3.83 6.39 1.02
N ALA A 87 -3.02 6.54 -0.02
CA ALA A 87 -1.67 5.99 -0.12
C ALA A 87 -0.71 7.04 -0.66
N GLY A 88 0.55 6.99 -0.23
CA GLY A 88 1.58 7.91 -0.72
C GLY A 88 1.93 7.69 -2.19
N MET A 89 1.71 6.47 -2.68
CA MET A 89 1.97 6.10 -4.07
C MET A 89 0.77 5.32 -4.64
N VAL A 90 0.28 5.77 -5.78
CA VAL A 90 -0.81 5.10 -6.51
C VAL A 90 -0.39 4.89 -7.95
N THR A 91 -0.40 3.67 -8.44
CA THR A 91 -0.18 3.39 -9.85
C THR A 91 -1.43 2.85 -10.52
N ILE A 92 -1.62 3.20 -11.77
CA ILE A 92 -2.78 2.80 -12.56
C ILE A 92 -2.30 2.04 -13.79
N ASN A 93 -2.72 0.78 -13.90
CA ASN A 93 -2.41 -0.15 -15.00
C ASN A 93 -0.92 -0.51 -15.16
N HIS A 94 -0.11 -0.31 -14.13
CA HIS A 94 1.29 -0.76 -14.11
C HIS A 94 1.75 -1.02 -12.66
N LEU A 95 2.95 -1.62 -12.49
CA LEU A 95 3.51 -1.99 -11.20
C LEU A 95 4.77 -1.17 -10.83
N GLY A 96 5.19 -0.22 -11.68
CA GLY A 96 6.40 0.57 -11.45
C GLY A 96 6.15 1.72 -10.47
N LEU A 97 6.70 1.63 -9.25
CA LEU A 97 6.65 2.68 -8.24
C LEU A 97 8.03 3.30 -7.95
N ALA A 98 9.08 2.49 -8.00
CA ALA A 98 10.41 2.89 -7.56
C ALA A 98 11.23 3.44 -8.73
N LEU A 99 11.00 4.69 -9.10
CA LEU A 99 11.81 5.43 -10.04
C LEU A 99 12.53 6.55 -9.29
N PRO A 100 13.83 6.84 -9.60
CA PRO A 100 14.58 7.89 -8.91
C PRO A 100 13.97 9.28 -9.05
N GLU A 101 13.21 9.52 -10.13
CA GLU A 101 12.66 10.82 -10.51
C GLU A 101 11.33 11.14 -9.83
N VAL A 102 10.72 10.18 -9.15
CA VAL A 102 9.42 10.36 -8.49
C VAL A 102 9.51 10.14 -6.99
N PRO A 103 8.67 10.82 -6.19
CA PRO A 103 8.68 10.61 -4.75
C PRO A 103 8.22 9.19 -4.40
N PHE A 104 8.99 8.54 -3.53
CA PHE A 104 8.68 7.26 -2.93
C PHE A 104 8.47 7.47 -1.43
N GLY A 105 7.27 7.31 -0.95
CA GLY A 105 6.96 7.53 0.46
C GLY A 105 5.54 7.13 0.81
N GLY A 106 5.33 6.88 2.10
CA GLY A 106 4.02 6.55 2.67
C GLY A 106 3.38 7.75 3.37
N ILE A 107 2.09 7.60 3.64
CA ILE A 107 1.32 8.49 4.51
C ILE A 107 0.80 7.68 5.70
N LYS A 108 0.17 8.35 6.66
CA LYS A 108 -0.31 7.74 7.91
C LYS A 108 0.87 7.06 8.65
N ASP A 109 0.64 5.88 9.23
CA ASP A 109 1.67 5.12 9.95
C ASP A 109 2.71 4.45 9.02
N SER A 110 2.55 4.56 7.70
CA SER A 110 3.53 4.04 6.73
C SER A 110 4.77 4.91 6.57
N GLY A 111 4.81 6.11 7.12
CA GLY A 111 6.03 6.92 7.18
C GLY A 111 5.82 8.42 7.02
N TYR A 112 6.93 9.14 7.12
CA TYR A 112 7.02 10.59 6.97
C TYR A 112 8.05 10.94 5.90
N GLY A 113 7.71 11.91 5.05
CA GLY A 113 8.60 12.35 3.97
C GLY A 113 8.64 11.38 2.81
N SER A 114 9.53 11.66 1.87
CA SER A 114 9.69 10.89 0.64
C SER A 114 11.16 10.67 0.31
N GLU A 115 11.46 9.54 -0.31
CA GLU A 115 12.72 9.26 -1.00
C GLU A 115 12.51 9.48 -2.50
N GLY A 116 13.55 9.79 -3.25
CA GLY A 116 13.44 10.07 -4.69
C GLY A 116 12.71 11.39 -5.00
N GLY A 117 12.71 11.78 -6.26
CA GLY A 117 12.14 13.05 -6.70
C GLY A 117 12.88 14.28 -6.16
N SER A 118 12.36 15.46 -6.47
CA SER A 118 12.87 16.74 -5.97
C SER A 118 12.62 16.93 -4.47
N GLU A 119 11.61 16.29 -3.94
CA GLU A 119 11.16 16.39 -2.55
C GLU A 119 12.03 15.60 -1.56
N ALA A 120 12.90 14.71 -2.05
CA ALA A 120 13.71 13.82 -1.23
C ALA A 120 14.63 14.54 -0.22
N ILE A 121 15.01 15.77 -0.51
CA ILE A 121 15.88 16.57 0.37
C ILE A 121 15.12 17.24 1.51
N GLU A 122 13.81 17.48 1.37
CA GLU A 122 13.01 18.26 2.33
C GLU A 122 13.04 17.71 3.75
N PRO A 123 12.94 16.38 3.98
CA PRO A 123 12.99 15.81 5.33
C PRO A 123 14.32 16.02 6.07
N TYR A 124 15.38 16.37 5.33
CA TYR A 124 16.72 16.61 5.88
C TYR A 124 17.03 18.10 6.09
N LEU A 125 16.10 19.00 5.77
CA LEU A 125 16.28 20.44 5.86
C LEU A 125 15.51 21.04 7.03
N ASN A 126 16.12 22.06 7.64
CA ASN A 126 15.44 22.95 8.58
C ASN A 126 15.30 24.33 7.95
N VAL A 127 14.09 24.85 7.89
CA VAL A 127 13.83 26.22 7.40
C VAL A 127 14.16 27.22 8.51
N LYS A 128 14.97 28.24 8.21
CA LYS A 128 15.31 29.31 9.14
C LYS A 128 14.99 30.65 8.51
N PHE A 129 14.19 31.45 9.19
CA PHE A 129 14.01 32.86 8.85
C PHE A 129 15.10 33.70 9.52
N VAL A 130 15.75 34.55 8.76
CA VAL A 130 16.70 35.54 9.27
C VAL A 130 16.29 36.91 8.73
N SER A 131 16.13 37.88 9.61
CA SER A 131 15.92 39.29 9.26
C SER A 131 16.98 40.13 9.93
N GLN A 132 17.59 41.06 9.17
CA GLN A 132 18.58 41.99 9.66
C GLN A 132 18.20 43.42 9.22
N ALA A 133 18.20 44.34 10.16
CA ALA A 133 18.03 45.76 9.87
C ALA A 133 19.27 46.53 10.31
N GLY A 134 19.73 47.47 9.49
CA GLY A 134 20.81 48.43 9.77
C GLY A 134 22.21 47.81 9.95
N LEU A 135 23.05 47.85 8.95
CA LEU A 135 24.51 47.81 9.06
C LEU A 135 25.07 49.21 8.94
#